data_cf2ce5ac727c90f2a0b4b8542e2c83b1
#
_entry.id   cf2ce5ac727c90f2a0b4b8542e2c83b1
#
_cell.length_a   1.000
_cell.length_b   1.000
_cell.length_c   1.000
_cell.angle_alpha   90.00
_cell.angle_beta   90.00
_cell.angle_gamma   90.00
#
_symmetry.space_group_name_H-M   'P 1'
#
loop_
_entity.id
_entity.type
_entity.pdbx_description
1 polymer ?
#
loop_
_entity_poly.entity_id
_entity_poly.type
_entity_poly.pdbx_seq_one_letter_code
_entity_poly.pdbx_strand_id
1 'polypeptide(L)'
;KVTDITGKIPEDEELTVYFAPRGAMKGFFDAKEGRDFTRTDNSYDPLTLAGGINVARDVADGNVNVGIEQIIAWNPDVIMVACTSPDDSGVDFILASPELQSITAVKEKKVYKVLYPNCRGVPHDRNLINMFYMAKLLYPDKFTHIDINTEGDAIMKKFLGIDGAFTEYSEYLQFPKTQKV
;
A
#
# COMPACT_ATOMS: atom_id res chain seq x y z
N LYS A 1 3.29 -18.63 -4.62
CA LYS A 1 4.52 -18.03 -4.03
C LYS A 1 4.19 -17.21 -2.78
N VAL A 2 3.47 -16.07 -2.89
CA VAL A 2 3.19 -15.19 -1.73
C VAL A 2 2.34 -15.93 -0.71
N THR A 3 1.19 -16.42 -1.10
CA THR A 3 0.23 -17.13 -0.24
C THR A 3 0.78 -18.40 0.42
N ASP A 4 1.79 -19.04 -0.17
CA ASP A 4 2.47 -20.20 0.45
C ASP A 4 3.31 -19.82 1.67
N ILE A 5 3.68 -18.55 1.76
CA ILE A 5 4.45 -17.96 2.86
C ILE A 5 3.51 -17.28 3.84
N THR A 6 2.64 -16.38 3.34
CA THR A 6 1.75 -15.59 4.20
C THR A 6 0.72 -16.45 4.92
N GLY A 7 0.20 -17.53 4.30
CA GLY A 7 -0.71 -18.46 4.95
C GLY A 7 -0.09 -19.32 6.08
N LYS A 8 1.20 -19.13 6.37
CA LYS A 8 1.89 -19.78 7.49
C LYS A 8 2.33 -18.78 8.57
N ILE A 9 1.95 -17.53 8.44
CA ILE A 9 2.23 -16.52 9.46
C ILE A 9 1.31 -16.80 10.64
N PRO A 10 1.85 -16.93 11.86
CA PRO A 10 1.03 -17.07 13.07
C PRO A 10 0.15 -15.84 13.29
N GLU A 11 -1.05 -16.03 13.85
CA GLU A 11 -2.01 -14.93 14.08
C GLU A 11 -1.42 -13.80 14.95
N ASP A 12 -0.54 -14.12 15.88
CA ASP A 12 0.14 -13.17 16.75
C ASP A 12 1.29 -12.39 16.07
N GLU A 13 1.70 -12.83 14.88
CA GLU A 13 2.67 -12.13 14.02
C GLU A 13 1.99 -11.33 12.90
N GLU A 14 0.67 -11.45 12.70
CA GLU A 14 -0.05 -10.74 11.65
C GLU A 14 -0.11 -9.24 11.93
N LEU A 15 0.23 -8.43 10.92
CA LEU A 15 0.27 -6.96 11.03
C LEU A 15 -1.05 -6.34 10.58
N THR A 16 -1.55 -5.40 11.38
CA THR A 16 -2.71 -4.59 11.04
C THR A 16 -2.32 -3.46 10.08
N VAL A 17 -3.11 -3.27 9.04
CA VAL A 17 -2.82 -2.32 7.96
C VAL A 17 -4.00 -1.39 7.69
N TYR A 18 -3.74 -0.10 7.70
CA TYR A 18 -4.64 0.87 7.11
C TYR A 18 -4.25 1.10 5.64
N PHE A 19 -5.18 0.85 4.73
CA PHE A 19 -4.98 1.05 3.30
C PHE A 19 -5.76 2.27 2.79
N ALA A 20 -5.04 3.25 2.24
CA ALA A 20 -5.59 4.44 1.61
C ALA A 20 -5.46 4.36 0.07
N PRO A 21 -6.46 3.80 -0.65
CA PRO A 21 -6.40 3.54 -2.09
C PRO A 21 -6.34 4.79 -2.96
N ARG A 22 -6.62 5.95 -2.37
CA ARG A 22 -6.59 7.24 -3.06
C ARG A 22 -5.62 8.21 -2.45
N GLY A 23 -4.50 7.76 -1.92
CA GLY A 23 -3.52 8.63 -1.28
C GLY A 23 -3.51 10.05 -1.87
N ALA A 24 -2.94 11.03 -1.29
CA ALA A 24 -3.07 12.45 -1.64
C ALA A 24 -2.83 12.72 -3.14
N MET A 25 -3.84 12.45 -3.97
CA MET A 25 -3.84 12.72 -5.40
C MET A 25 -3.98 14.23 -5.62
N LYS A 26 -2.86 14.94 -5.70
CA LYS A 26 -2.82 16.35 -6.05
C LYS A 26 -3.53 16.55 -7.40
N GLY A 27 -4.71 17.17 -7.39
CA GLY A 27 -5.33 17.73 -8.59
C GLY A 27 -6.43 16.93 -9.27
N PHE A 28 -6.84 15.76 -8.82
CA PHE A 28 -7.88 14.99 -9.52
C PHE A 28 -9.30 15.11 -8.92
N PHE A 29 -9.44 15.41 -7.64
CA PHE A 29 -10.71 15.57 -6.95
C PHE A 29 -10.59 16.56 -5.80
N ASP A 30 -10.48 17.85 -6.02
CA ASP A 30 -10.58 18.87 -4.95
C ASP A 30 -9.97 18.43 -3.58
N ALA A 31 -8.94 17.59 -3.63
CA ALA A 31 -8.23 17.10 -2.48
C ALA A 31 -7.50 18.29 -1.84
N LYS A 32 -8.24 19.04 -1.05
CA LYS A 32 -7.68 20.09 -0.22
C LYS A 32 -6.68 19.44 0.72
N GLU A 33 -5.40 19.58 0.38
CA GLU A 33 -4.29 19.38 1.30
C GLU A 33 -4.13 17.95 1.86
N GLY A 34 -4.09 16.93 1.00
CA GLY A 34 -3.69 15.57 1.43
C GLY A 34 -4.72 14.81 2.27
N ARG A 35 -5.96 15.25 2.31
CA ARG A 35 -7.02 14.65 3.14
C ARG A 35 -7.67 13.40 2.58
N ASP A 36 -7.33 12.99 1.36
CA ASP A 36 -7.90 11.76 0.76
C ASP A 36 -7.37 10.46 1.41
N PHE A 37 -6.39 10.56 2.32
CA PHE A 37 -5.95 9.40 3.09
C PHE A 37 -7.04 8.85 4.04
N THR A 38 -8.09 9.62 4.33
CA THR A 38 -9.25 9.18 5.11
C THR A 38 -10.20 8.27 4.34
N ARG A 39 -10.00 8.12 3.02
CA ARG A 39 -10.75 7.16 2.22
C ARG A 39 -10.04 5.82 2.20
N THR A 40 -10.75 4.78 2.62
CA THR A 40 -10.23 3.41 2.68
C THR A 40 -11.09 2.45 1.87
N ASP A 41 -10.58 1.26 1.64
CA ASP A 41 -11.28 0.14 1.00
C ASP A 41 -11.24 -1.06 1.95
N ASN A 42 -12.41 -1.64 2.25
CA ASN A 42 -12.53 -2.74 3.22
C ASN A 42 -12.19 -4.12 2.63
N SER A 43 -12.07 -4.24 1.31
CA SER A 43 -12.01 -5.53 0.60
C SER A 43 -10.87 -5.63 -0.43
N TYR A 44 -9.72 -5.01 -0.15
CA TYR A 44 -8.58 -5.04 -1.07
C TYR A 44 -7.82 -6.39 -1.00
N ASP A 45 -8.19 -7.34 -1.86
CA ASP A 45 -7.61 -8.70 -1.90
C ASP A 45 -6.08 -8.76 -1.91
N PRO A 46 -5.34 -7.91 -2.69
CA PRO A 46 -3.87 -7.95 -2.65
C PRO A 46 -3.27 -7.74 -1.28
N LEU A 47 -3.89 -6.92 -0.41
CA LEU A 47 -3.46 -6.73 0.96
C LEU A 47 -3.67 -7.99 1.81
N THR A 48 -4.85 -8.59 1.72
CA THR A 48 -5.17 -9.84 2.43
C THR A 48 -4.26 -10.99 2.00
N LEU A 49 -4.05 -11.14 0.69
CA LEU A 49 -3.14 -12.16 0.13
C LEU A 49 -1.67 -11.92 0.52
N ALA A 50 -1.30 -10.65 0.76
CA ALA A 50 0.01 -10.29 1.29
C ALA A 50 0.18 -10.58 2.78
N GLY A 51 -0.88 -11.06 3.47
CA GLY A 51 -0.87 -11.40 4.90
C GLY A 51 -1.13 -10.20 5.82
N GLY A 52 -1.67 -9.09 5.30
CA GLY A 52 -2.05 -7.95 6.12
C GLY A 52 -3.50 -8.03 6.59
N ILE A 53 -3.75 -7.68 7.84
CA ILE A 53 -5.09 -7.51 8.39
C ILE A 53 -5.59 -6.10 8.09
N ASN A 54 -6.55 -5.97 7.18
CA ASN A 54 -7.16 -4.68 6.90
C ASN A 54 -7.98 -4.19 8.10
N VAL A 55 -7.59 -3.07 8.72
CA VAL A 55 -8.32 -2.50 9.88
C VAL A 55 -9.74 -2.03 9.52
N ALA A 56 -10.01 -1.79 8.25
CA ALA A 56 -11.31 -1.36 7.74
C ALA A 56 -12.23 -2.52 7.31
N ARG A 57 -11.82 -3.79 7.47
CA ARG A 57 -12.54 -4.99 6.98
C ARG A 57 -14.01 -5.07 7.43
N ASP A 58 -14.31 -4.55 8.61
CA ASP A 58 -15.65 -4.61 9.21
C ASP A 58 -16.47 -3.32 8.97
N VAL A 59 -15.96 -2.38 8.17
CA VAL A 59 -16.70 -1.17 7.77
C VAL A 59 -17.62 -1.51 6.59
N ALA A 60 -18.64 -0.66 6.34
CA ALA A 60 -19.58 -0.84 5.23
C ALA A 60 -18.87 -1.03 3.88
N ASP A 61 -19.50 -1.82 3.00
CA ASP A 61 -18.93 -2.28 1.74
C ASP A 61 -18.31 -1.19 0.85
N GLY A 62 -17.16 -1.53 0.28
CA GLY A 62 -16.45 -0.76 -0.73
C GLY A 62 -15.60 0.38 -0.18
N ASN A 63 -15.43 1.41 -1.00
CA ASN A 63 -14.66 2.59 -0.65
C ASN A 63 -15.46 3.52 0.27
N VAL A 64 -15.03 3.70 1.51
CA VAL A 64 -15.66 4.54 2.51
C VAL A 64 -14.74 5.63 3.02
N ASN A 65 -15.31 6.76 3.40
CA ASN A 65 -14.58 7.80 4.13
C ASN A 65 -14.73 7.53 5.61
N VAL A 66 -13.59 7.50 6.32
CA VAL A 66 -13.54 7.38 7.78
C VAL A 66 -12.98 8.66 8.38
N GLY A 67 -13.33 8.97 9.62
CA GLY A 67 -12.72 10.09 10.33
C GLY A 67 -11.28 9.81 10.73
N ILE A 68 -10.49 10.85 10.94
CA ILE A 68 -9.12 10.74 11.48
C ILE A 68 -9.16 10.01 12.83
N GLU A 69 -10.14 10.31 13.65
CA GLU A 69 -10.35 9.70 14.97
C GLU A 69 -10.51 8.18 14.87
N GLN A 70 -11.17 7.70 13.80
CA GLN A 70 -11.33 6.28 13.57
C GLN A 70 -10.01 5.61 13.19
N ILE A 71 -9.17 6.27 12.39
CA ILE A 71 -7.84 5.76 12.03
C ILE A 71 -6.95 5.70 13.27
N ILE A 72 -7.03 6.74 14.12
CA ILE A 72 -6.31 6.77 15.41
C ILE A 72 -6.79 5.64 16.34
N ALA A 73 -8.10 5.40 16.41
CA ALA A 73 -8.69 4.35 17.23
C ALA A 73 -8.28 2.94 16.76
N TRP A 74 -8.17 2.72 15.46
CA TRP A 74 -7.64 1.46 14.90
C TRP A 74 -6.17 1.24 15.19
N ASN A 75 -5.38 2.32 15.29
CA ASN A 75 -3.96 2.30 15.59
C ASN A 75 -3.17 1.26 14.76
N PRO A 76 -3.19 1.32 13.43
CA PRO A 76 -2.56 0.31 12.58
C PRO A 76 -1.05 0.23 12.78
N ASP A 77 -0.49 -0.99 12.59
CA ASP A 77 0.96 -1.23 12.59
C ASP A 77 1.63 -0.69 11.34
N VAL A 78 0.90 -0.64 10.23
CA VAL A 78 1.39 -0.18 8.92
C VAL A 78 0.32 0.68 8.24
N ILE A 79 0.74 1.74 7.57
CA ILE A 79 -0.12 2.53 6.67
C ILE A 79 0.41 2.39 5.24
N MET A 80 -0.49 2.05 4.31
CA MET A 80 -0.18 1.96 2.89
C MET A 80 -1.01 2.97 2.09
N VAL A 81 -0.32 3.83 1.35
CA VAL A 81 -0.93 4.93 0.60
C VAL A 81 -0.70 4.71 -0.89
N ALA A 82 -1.77 4.54 -1.65
CA ALA A 82 -1.64 4.39 -3.08
C ALA A 82 -1.23 5.70 -3.75
N CYS A 83 -0.26 5.63 -4.66
CA CYS A 83 0.27 6.76 -5.41
C CYS A 83 0.11 6.58 -6.92
N THR A 84 -0.02 7.70 -7.63
CA THR A 84 -0.12 7.77 -9.09
C THR A 84 0.98 8.62 -9.71
N SER A 85 1.68 9.40 -8.90
CA SER A 85 2.69 10.37 -9.32
C SER A 85 3.85 10.40 -8.33
N PRO A 86 5.08 10.74 -8.77
CA PRO A 86 6.20 11.03 -7.88
C PRO A 86 5.89 12.09 -6.82
N ASP A 87 5.09 13.09 -7.23
CA ASP A 87 4.73 14.25 -6.40
C ASP A 87 3.60 13.97 -5.39
N ASP A 88 3.11 12.73 -5.32
CA ASP A 88 2.11 12.35 -4.33
C ASP A 88 2.69 12.43 -2.91
N SER A 89 2.24 13.43 -2.16
CA SER A 89 2.78 13.81 -0.85
C SER A 89 2.05 13.14 0.33
N GLY A 90 1.19 12.14 0.08
CA GLY A 90 0.37 11.51 1.12
C GLY A 90 1.19 10.90 2.26
N VAL A 91 2.31 10.27 1.97
CA VAL A 91 3.21 9.71 2.99
C VAL A 91 3.82 10.82 3.84
N ASP A 92 4.37 11.85 3.20
CA ASP A 92 5.00 12.97 3.91
C ASP A 92 3.98 13.72 4.76
N PHE A 93 2.75 13.92 4.24
CA PHE A 93 1.65 14.52 4.98
C PHE A 93 1.32 13.72 6.26
N ILE A 94 1.14 12.40 6.14
CA ILE A 94 0.82 11.53 7.27
C ILE A 94 1.94 11.57 8.31
N LEU A 95 3.20 11.47 7.89
CA LEU A 95 4.35 11.50 8.79
C LEU A 95 4.55 12.85 9.48
N ALA A 96 4.17 13.95 8.84
CA ALA A 96 4.28 15.29 9.39
C ALA A 96 3.06 15.76 10.19
N SER A 97 1.91 15.08 10.07
CA SER A 97 0.66 15.49 10.71
C SER A 97 0.71 15.35 12.24
N PRO A 98 0.56 16.43 13.02
CA PRO A 98 0.58 16.35 14.49
C PRO A 98 -0.53 15.44 15.06
N GLU A 99 -1.67 15.40 14.40
CA GLU A 99 -2.85 14.62 14.83
C GLU A 99 -2.60 13.11 14.77
N LEU A 100 -1.71 12.66 13.86
CA LEU A 100 -1.46 11.26 13.58
C LEU A 100 -0.24 10.69 14.34
N GLN A 101 0.48 11.52 15.10
CA GLN A 101 1.71 11.11 15.80
C GLN A 101 1.48 10.04 16.88
N SER A 102 0.24 9.82 17.30
CA SER A 102 -0.10 8.76 18.26
C SER A 102 -0.16 7.36 17.63
N ILE A 103 -0.30 7.26 16.31
CA ILE A 103 -0.45 6.00 15.57
C ILE A 103 0.88 5.24 15.54
N THR A 104 0.84 3.92 15.80
CA THR A 104 2.01 3.05 15.80
C THR A 104 2.78 3.12 14.48
N ALA A 105 2.09 3.00 13.34
CA ALA A 105 2.71 3.11 12.01
C ALA A 105 3.47 4.42 11.79
N VAL A 106 2.97 5.54 12.34
CA VAL A 106 3.59 6.86 12.19
C VAL A 106 4.83 6.97 13.08
N LYS A 107 4.73 6.53 14.34
CA LYS A 107 5.87 6.49 15.28
C LYS A 107 7.03 5.67 14.74
N GLU A 108 6.71 4.51 14.15
CA GLU A 108 7.70 3.57 13.62
C GLU A 108 8.10 3.88 12.17
N LYS A 109 7.53 4.94 11.58
CA LYS A 109 7.75 5.33 10.17
C LYS A 109 7.39 4.24 9.15
N LYS A 110 6.46 3.36 9.51
CA LYS A 110 5.92 2.31 8.66
C LYS A 110 4.76 2.83 7.81
N VAL A 111 5.00 3.92 7.07
CA VAL A 111 4.06 4.54 6.14
C VAL A 111 4.65 4.43 4.74
N TYR A 112 4.00 3.68 3.85
CA TYR A 112 4.57 3.28 2.57
C TYR A 112 3.73 3.71 1.38
N LYS A 113 4.39 4.10 0.28
CA LYS A 113 3.74 4.23 -1.04
C LYS A 113 3.50 2.84 -1.63
N VAL A 114 2.31 2.63 -2.21
CA VAL A 114 1.98 1.44 -3.01
C VAL A 114 1.36 1.85 -4.34
N LEU A 115 1.28 0.94 -5.30
CA LEU A 115 0.71 1.25 -6.60
C LEU A 115 -0.79 1.51 -6.50
N TYR A 116 -1.28 2.47 -7.29
CA TYR A 116 -2.70 2.79 -7.34
C TYR A 116 -3.53 1.60 -7.88
N PRO A 117 -4.51 1.10 -7.11
CA PRO A 117 -5.22 -0.13 -7.42
C PRO A 117 -6.27 -0.01 -8.52
N ASN A 118 -6.69 1.23 -8.85
CA ASN A 118 -7.80 1.49 -9.77
C ASN A 118 -7.40 2.52 -10.82
N CYS A 119 -7.26 2.13 -12.07
CA CYS A 119 -7.05 3.05 -13.19
C CYS A 119 -7.92 2.65 -14.37
N ARG A 120 -9.09 3.28 -14.52
CA ARG A 120 -10.07 3.00 -15.58
C ARG A 120 -10.46 1.50 -15.69
N GLY A 121 -10.60 0.85 -14.54
CA GLY A 121 -10.82 -0.58 -14.39
C GLY A 121 -9.90 -1.18 -13.32
N VAL A 122 -9.87 -2.49 -13.21
CA VAL A 122 -9.01 -3.22 -12.26
C VAL A 122 -7.71 -3.62 -12.97
N PRO A 123 -6.58 -2.93 -12.73
CA PRO A 123 -5.29 -3.29 -13.33
C PRO A 123 -4.73 -4.52 -12.62
N HIS A 124 -5.04 -5.70 -13.14
CA HIS A 124 -4.62 -6.98 -12.53
C HIS A 124 -3.11 -7.13 -12.42
N ASP A 125 -2.34 -6.59 -13.39
CA ASP A 125 -0.89 -6.52 -13.36
C ASP A 125 -0.38 -5.78 -12.12
N ARG A 126 -0.86 -4.56 -11.89
CA ARG A 126 -0.46 -3.75 -10.72
C ARG A 126 -0.93 -4.33 -9.40
N ASN A 127 -2.11 -4.92 -9.36
CA ASN A 127 -2.62 -5.58 -8.15
C ASN A 127 -1.79 -6.82 -7.79
N LEU A 128 -1.32 -7.59 -8.78
CA LEU A 128 -0.37 -8.68 -8.53
C LEU A 128 0.97 -8.15 -8.01
N ILE A 129 1.50 -7.07 -8.60
CA ILE A 129 2.74 -6.45 -8.12
C ILE A 129 2.57 -5.92 -6.70
N ASN A 130 1.44 -5.25 -6.41
CA ASN A 130 1.11 -4.80 -5.05
C ASN A 130 1.11 -5.94 -4.04
N MET A 131 0.56 -7.10 -4.37
CA MET A 131 0.56 -8.25 -3.49
C MET A 131 2.00 -8.66 -3.10
N PHE A 132 2.92 -8.77 -4.08
CA PHE A 132 4.33 -9.06 -3.78
C PHE A 132 5.01 -7.97 -2.97
N TYR A 133 4.76 -6.71 -3.35
CA TYR A 133 5.39 -5.56 -2.71
C TYR A 133 4.90 -5.38 -1.28
N MET A 134 3.60 -5.46 -1.03
CA MET A 134 3.00 -5.38 0.30
C MET A 134 3.51 -6.52 1.20
N ALA A 135 3.57 -7.76 0.70
CA ALA A 135 4.12 -8.88 1.46
C ALA A 135 5.56 -8.63 1.89
N LYS A 136 6.38 -8.06 0.99
CA LYS A 136 7.77 -7.70 1.31
C LYS A 136 7.88 -6.56 2.31
N LEU A 137 6.97 -5.58 2.27
CA LEU A 137 6.92 -4.49 3.25
C LEU A 137 6.49 -4.98 4.63
N LEU A 138 5.51 -5.87 4.68
CA LEU A 138 4.98 -6.42 5.93
C LEU A 138 5.97 -7.40 6.59
N TYR A 139 6.60 -8.26 5.80
CA TYR A 139 7.43 -9.37 6.29
C TYR A 139 8.77 -9.44 5.55
N PRO A 140 9.64 -8.42 5.67
CA PRO A 140 10.86 -8.30 4.87
C PRO A 140 11.77 -9.53 5.00
N ASP A 141 11.88 -10.11 6.18
CA ASP A 141 12.73 -11.29 6.44
C ASP A 141 12.22 -12.56 5.73
N LYS A 142 10.90 -12.69 5.59
CA LYS A 142 10.27 -13.83 4.92
C LYS A 142 10.36 -13.72 3.38
N PHE A 143 10.57 -12.51 2.85
CA PHE A 143 10.59 -12.18 1.42
C PHE A 143 11.94 -11.64 0.92
N THR A 144 13.04 -12.00 1.56
CA THR A 144 14.41 -11.59 1.17
C THR A 144 14.78 -12.01 -0.25
N HIS A 145 14.26 -13.15 -0.71
CA HIS A 145 14.48 -13.71 -2.04
C HIS A 145 13.66 -13.05 -3.16
N ILE A 146 12.74 -12.16 -2.82
CA ILE A 146 11.90 -11.45 -3.79
C ILE A 146 12.54 -10.12 -4.15
N ASP A 147 12.89 -9.94 -5.41
CA ASP A 147 13.21 -8.65 -6.02
C ASP A 147 11.97 -8.11 -6.73
N ILE A 148 11.47 -6.95 -6.29
CA ILE A 148 10.20 -6.40 -6.78
C ILE A 148 10.30 -5.95 -8.23
N ASN A 149 11.44 -5.44 -8.66
CA ASN A 149 11.62 -5.04 -10.07
C ASN A 149 11.58 -6.28 -10.96
N THR A 150 12.29 -7.34 -10.58
CA THR A 150 12.31 -8.61 -11.34
C THR A 150 10.92 -9.25 -11.43
N GLU A 151 10.20 -9.36 -10.31
CA GLU A 151 8.83 -9.94 -10.30
C GLU A 151 7.85 -9.02 -11.05
N GLY A 152 7.95 -7.71 -10.86
CA GLY A 152 7.11 -6.71 -11.53
C GLY A 152 7.31 -6.70 -13.05
N ASP A 153 8.55 -6.75 -13.51
CA ASP A 153 8.87 -6.85 -14.94
C ASP A 153 8.35 -8.15 -15.55
N ALA A 154 8.49 -9.28 -14.84
CA ALA A 154 7.94 -10.55 -15.30
C ALA A 154 6.41 -10.53 -15.41
N ILE A 155 5.74 -9.88 -14.46
CA ILE A 155 4.27 -9.69 -14.48
C ILE A 155 3.89 -8.79 -15.66
N MET A 156 4.47 -7.59 -15.77
CA MET A 156 4.12 -6.66 -16.85
C MET A 156 4.45 -7.21 -18.23
N LYS A 157 5.55 -7.93 -18.40
CA LYS A 157 5.85 -8.64 -19.64
C LYS A 157 4.74 -9.60 -20.03
N LYS A 158 4.18 -10.33 -19.05
CA LYS A 158 3.11 -11.29 -19.29
C LYS A 158 1.79 -10.64 -19.72
N PHE A 159 1.47 -9.45 -19.19
CA PHE A 159 0.22 -8.73 -19.47
C PHE A 159 0.34 -7.78 -20.67
N LEU A 160 1.49 -7.12 -20.83
CA LEU A 160 1.69 -6.04 -21.78
C LEU A 160 2.64 -6.43 -22.94
N GLY A 161 3.42 -7.50 -22.80
CA GLY A 161 4.43 -7.90 -23.76
C GLY A 161 5.69 -7.01 -23.76
N ILE A 162 5.89 -6.17 -22.76
CA ILE A 162 6.98 -5.20 -22.67
C ILE A 162 7.99 -5.64 -21.61
N ASP A 163 9.26 -5.73 -21.99
CA ASP A 163 10.35 -6.00 -21.06
C ASP A 163 10.75 -4.74 -20.29
N GLY A 164 11.05 -4.89 -19.00
CA GLY A 164 11.53 -3.78 -18.15
C GLY A 164 10.48 -2.72 -17.80
N ALA A 165 9.22 -2.95 -18.15
CA ALA A 165 8.16 -1.94 -18.01
C ALA A 165 7.90 -1.55 -16.54
N PHE A 166 8.01 -2.48 -15.61
CA PHE A 166 7.82 -2.15 -14.19
C PHE A 166 9.04 -1.41 -13.62
N THR A 167 10.23 -1.82 -13.98
CA THR A 167 11.47 -1.15 -13.55
C THR A 167 11.43 0.32 -13.96
N GLU A 168 11.11 0.65 -15.21
CA GLU A 168 10.97 2.01 -15.70
C GLU A 168 9.85 2.77 -14.96
N TYR A 169 8.71 2.14 -14.76
CA TYR A 169 7.57 2.74 -14.04
C TYR A 169 7.89 2.99 -12.57
N SER A 170 8.59 2.08 -11.90
CA SER A 170 9.00 2.22 -10.50
C SER A 170 10.01 3.35 -10.31
N GLU A 171 10.90 3.56 -11.28
CA GLU A 171 11.84 4.68 -11.30
C GLU A 171 11.11 6.01 -11.48
N TYR A 172 10.15 6.07 -12.39
CA TYR A 172 9.29 7.25 -12.57
C TYR A 172 8.54 7.60 -11.27
N LEU A 173 7.93 6.63 -10.61
CA LEU A 173 7.20 6.85 -9.36
C LEU A 173 8.12 7.11 -8.16
N GLN A 174 9.43 7.03 -8.32
CA GLN A 174 10.39 7.12 -7.22
C GLN A 174 10.04 6.13 -6.10
N PHE A 175 9.62 4.94 -6.48
CA PHE A 175 9.36 3.87 -5.52
C PHE A 175 10.65 3.59 -4.75
N PRO A 176 10.61 3.51 -3.42
CA PRO A 176 11.81 3.22 -2.65
C PRO A 176 12.33 1.84 -3.04
N LYS A 177 13.52 1.81 -3.69
CA LYS A 177 14.20 0.57 -4.12
C LYS A 177 14.52 -0.34 -2.94
N THR A 178 14.65 0.23 -1.77
CA THR A 178 14.70 -0.42 -0.45
C THR A 178 14.56 0.67 0.61
N GLN A 179 13.55 0.62 1.46
CA GLN A 179 13.74 1.29 2.73
C GLN A 179 14.74 0.42 3.50
N LYS A 180 15.97 0.92 3.62
CA LYS A 180 16.86 0.42 4.66
C LYS A 180 16.21 0.78 5.99
N VAL A 181 15.76 -0.23 6.72
CA VAL A 181 15.42 -0.14 8.13
C VAL A 181 16.63 0.39 8.89
#